data_4bab1d3f16fe8e3b718eeb9467eeb412
#
_entry.id   4bab1d3f16fe8e3b718eeb9467eeb412
#
_cell.length_a   1.000
_cell.length_b   1.000
_cell.length_c   1.000
_cell.angle_alpha   90.00
_cell.angle_beta   90.00
_cell.angle_gamma   90.00
#
_symmetry.space_group_name_H-M   'P 1'
#
loop_
_entity.id
_entity.type
_entity.pdbx_description
1 polymer ?
#
loop_
_entity_poly.entity_id
_entity_poly.type
_entity_poly.pdbx_seq_one_letter_code
_entity_poly.pdbx_strand_id
1 'polypeptide(L)'
;MIGGFILITTAICKFVYEFMLSLFTFGLLQTKLLKGTPFVCYIGNVKVKGRLENVAFKNGDYVEMVVKQIDKNKYQAYAVRFPKYHALFFPKGVGLSTLQLLKYCMIGVGSIILCTDGFIFISVLFNHEWDSLEVIEITKTSCIGFVAFVFFFFFVFGGRLTFICNHIYATLGYPKPWLHNS
;
A
#
# COMPACT_ATOMS: atom_id res chain seq x y z
N MET A 1 9.58 -33.51 -24.53
CA MET A 1 8.68 -32.83 -23.57
C MET A 1 9.41 -31.91 -22.55
N ILE A 2 10.59 -32.28 -22.07
CA ILE A 2 11.36 -31.50 -21.06
C ILE A 2 11.72 -30.08 -21.53
N GLY A 3 12.01 -29.85 -22.82
CA GLY A 3 12.39 -28.54 -23.36
C GLY A 3 11.26 -27.47 -23.29
N GLY A 4 10.00 -27.88 -23.47
CA GLY A 4 8.86 -26.97 -23.41
C GLY A 4 8.58 -26.47 -21.97
N PHE A 5 8.77 -27.35 -20.99
CA PHE A 5 8.57 -27.04 -19.58
C PHE A 5 9.61 -26.02 -19.08
N ILE A 6 10.87 -26.18 -19.47
CA ILE A 6 11.96 -25.24 -19.12
C ILE A 6 11.69 -23.87 -19.73
N LEU A 7 11.15 -23.80 -20.95
CA LEU A 7 10.85 -22.52 -21.63
C LEU A 7 9.70 -21.78 -20.97
N ILE A 8 8.66 -22.49 -20.54
CA ILE A 8 7.51 -21.90 -19.84
C ILE A 8 7.92 -21.41 -18.44
N THR A 9 8.67 -22.20 -17.68
CA THR A 9 9.16 -21.79 -16.35
C THR A 9 10.07 -20.58 -16.43
N THR A 10 10.97 -20.51 -17.39
CA THR A 10 11.84 -19.34 -17.58
C THR A 10 11.06 -18.10 -18.00
N ALA A 11 10.03 -18.23 -18.83
CA ALA A 11 9.16 -17.12 -19.22
C ALA A 11 8.35 -16.59 -18.04
N ILE A 12 7.79 -17.49 -17.21
CA ILE A 12 7.05 -17.10 -15.99
C ILE A 12 7.98 -16.41 -14.98
N CYS A 13 9.16 -16.97 -14.72
CA CYS A 13 10.15 -16.36 -13.82
C CYS A 13 10.58 -14.98 -14.31
N LYS A 14 10.79 -14.81 -15.61
CA LYS A 14 11.14 -13.52 -16.20
C LYS A 14 9.99 -12.51 -16.05
N PHE A 15 8.76 -12.91 -16.35
CA PHE A 15 7.58 -12.06 -16.18
C PHE A 15 7.40 -11.65 -14.72
N VAL A 16 7.50 -12.57 -13.77
CA VAL A 16 7.42 -12.29 -12.33
C VAL A 16 8.53 -11.33 -11.91
N TYR A 17 9.76 -11.54 -12.38
CA TYR A 17 10.88 -10.66 -12.07
C TYR A 17 10.67 -9.23 -12.61
N GLU A 18 10.27 -9.08 -13.88
CA GLU A 18 10.00 -7.75 -14.48
C GLU A 18 8.81 -7.04 -13.82
N PHE A 19 7.76 -7.80 -13.50
CA PHE A 19 6.62 -7.29 -12.75
C PHE A 19 7.03 -6.81 -11.35
N MET A 20 7.83 -7.59 -10.63
CA MET A 20 8.38 -7.23 -9.32
C MET A 20 9.28 -5.99 -9.39
N LEU A 21 10.14 -5.90 -10.40
CA LEU A 21 11.00 -4.74 -10.62
C LEU A 21 10.17 -3.48 -10.89
N SER A 22 9.12 -3.59 -11.71
CA SER A 22 8.18 -2.52 -12.00
C SER A 22 7.45 -2.03 -10.74
N LEU A 23 6.97 -2.96 -9.91
CA LEU A 23 6.31 -2.64 -8.65
C LEU A 23 7.27 -2.01 -7.65
N PHE A 24 8.50 -2.51 -7.56
CA PHE A 24 9.53 -1.97 -6.67
C PHE A 24 9.90 -0.53 -7.06
N THR A 25 10.10 -0.26 -8.35
CA THR A 25 10.36 1.10 -8.86
C THR A 25 9.16 2.01 -8.64
N PHE A 26 7.93 1.53 -8.84
CA PHE A 26 6.71 2.29 -8.58
C PHE A 26 6.52 2.58 -7.07
N GLY A 27 6.77 1.61 -6.21
CA GLY A 27 6.72 1.78 -4.76
C GLY A 27 7.77 2.78 -4.24
N LEU A 28 8.99 2.74 -4.76
CA LEU A 28 10.05 3.69 -4.43
C LEU A 28 9.71 5.12 -4.92
N LEU A 29 9.06 5.26 -6.07
CA LEU A 29 8.59 6.55 -6.58
C LEU A 29 7.45 7.13 -5.72
N GLN A 30 6.54 6.31 -5.22
CA GLN A 30 5.48 6.78 -4.33
C GLN A 30 6.01 7.31 -2.98
N THR A 31 7.09 6.71 -2.44
CA THR A 31 7.65 7.15 -1.16
C THR A 31 8.33 8.52 -1.22
N LYS A 32 8.72 8.99 -2.42
CA LYS A 32 9.41 10.28 -2.59
C LYS A 32 8.51 11.49 -2.75
N LEU A 33 7.21 11.32 -3.04
CA LEU A 33 6.33 12.44 -3.37
C LEU A 33 4.97 12.28 -2.68
N LEU A 34 4.79 12.96 -1.55
CA LEU A 34 3.46 13.33 -1.09
C LEU A 34 2.81 14.14 -2.23
N LYS A 35 2.03 13.44 -3.07
CA LYS A 35 1.35 14.04 -4.21
C LYS A 35 0.14 14.80 -3.68
N GLY A 36 -0.15 15.94 -4.27
CA GLY A 36 -1.30 16.76 -3.93
C GLY A 36 -1.08 18.22 -4.29
N THR A 37 -2.14 18.99 -4.18
CA THR A 37 -2.11 20.45 -4.38
C THR A 37 -1.32 21.09 -3.25
N PRO A 38 -0.23 21.82 -3.54
CA PRO A 38 0.55 22.50 -2.51
C PRO A 38 -0.27 23.68 -1.96
N PHE A 39 -0.20 23.87 -0.66
CA PHE A 39 -0.74 25.05 0.00
C PHE A 39 0.27 25.66 0.97
N VAL A 40 0.10 26.92 1.24
CA VAL A 40 0.83 27.67 2.28
C VAL A 40 -0.20 28.50 3.03
N CYS A 41 -0.22 28.38 4.35
CA CYS A 41 -1.04 29.22 5.21
C CYS A 41 -0.19 29.78 6.36
N TYR A 42 -0.71 30.81 6.99
CA TYR A 42 -0.13 31.46 8.16
C TYR A 42 -1.13 31.34 9.32
N ILE A 43 -0.67 30.83 10.44
CA ILE A 43 -1.43 30.75 11.69
C ILE A 43 -0.69 31.65 12.70
N GLY A 44 -1.18 32.88 12.85
CA GLY A 44 -0.39 33.90 13.55
C GLY A 44 0.94 34.16 12.84
N ASN A 45 2.06 34.04 13.56
CA ASN A 45 3.41 34.22 13.01
C ASN A 45 4.04 32.92 12.49
N VAL A 46 3.27 31.83 12.43
CA VAL A 46 3.79 30.52 12.05
C VAL A 46 3.42 30.19 10.61
N LYS A 47 4.42 29.83 9.80
CA LYS A 47 4.23 29.41 8.41
C LYS A 47 4.02 27.93 8.34
N VAL A 48 2.86 27.49 7.84
CA VAL A 48 2.51 26.09 7.59
C VAL A 48 2.50 25.84 6.09
N LYS A 49 3.25 24.83 5.66
CA LYS A 49 3.24 24.34 4.28
C LYS A 49 2.71 22.93 4.26
N GLY A 50 1.98 22.56 3.22
CA GLY A 50 1.50 21.19 3.07
C GLY A 50 1.15 20.88 1.63
N ARG A 51 0.77 19.61 1.42
CA ARG A 51 0.16 19.13 0.18
C ARG A 51 -1.05 18.29 0.58
N LEU A 52 -2.19 18.57 -0.01
CA LEU A 52 -3.43 17.84 0.21
C LEU A 52 -3.99 17.39 -1.14
N GLU A 53 -4.79 16.34 -1.14
CA GLU A 53 -5.45 15.90 -2.36
C GLU A 53 -6.35 17.00 -2.92
N ASN A 54 -7.13 17.64 -2.04
CA ASN A 54 -7.92 18.82 -2.35
C ASN A 54 -7.70 19.87 -1.26
N VAL A 55 -7.54 21.13 -1.67
CA VAL A 55 -7.47 22.27 -0.76
C VAL A 55 -8.81 22.98 -0.80
N ALA A 56 -9.67 22.70 0.18
CA ALA A 56 -11.04 23.20 0.24
C ALA A 56 -11.25 24.29 1.30
N PHE A 57 -10.19 24.77 1.99
CA PHE A 57 -10.30 25.79 3.02
C PHE A 57 -9.96 27.19 2.51
N LYS A 58 -10.59 28.17 3.12
CA LYS A 58 -10.44 29.60 2.83
C LYS A 58 -9.94 30.35 4.07
N ASN A 59 -9.55 31.61 3.86
CA ASN A 59 -9.21 32.48 4.98
C ASN A 59 -10.41 32.66 5.93
N GLY A 60 -10.17 32.42 7.21
CA GLY A 60 -11.19 32.50 8.25
C GLY A 60 -11.83 31.16 8.62
N ASP A 61 -11.55 30.09 7.91
CA ASP A 61 -12.04 28.77 8.27
C ASP A 61 -11.32 28.24 9.51
N TYR A 62 -12.08 27.64 10.43
CA TYR A 62 -11.53 26.92 11.57
C TYR A 62 -11.13 25.50 11.13
N VAL A 63 -9.84 25.22 11.23
CA VAL A 63 -9.27 23.93 10.83
C VAL A 63 -8.30 23.42 11.90
N GLU A 64 -8.25 22.11 12.06
CA GLU A 64 -7.27 21.40 12.87
C GLU A 64 -6.25 20.77 11.95
N MET A 65 -4.96 21.01 12.18
CA MET A 65 -3.90 20.50 11.33
C MET A 65 -2.95 19.60 12.12
N VAL A 66 -2.66 18.43 11.58
CA VAL A 66 -1.56 17.61 12.08
C VAL A 66 -0.29 18.06 11.39
N VAL A 67 0.62 18.67 12.16
CA VAL A 67 1.83 19.29 11.63
C VAL A 67 3.08 18.73 12.30
N LYS A 68 4.19 18.71 11.53
CA LYS A 68 5.52 18.44 12.04
C LYS A 68 6.38 19.69 11.88
N GLN A 69 7.07 20.08 12.93
CA GLN A 69 8.01 21.18 12.89
C GLN A 69 9.23 20.81 12.04
N ILE A 70 9.57 21.67 11.08
CA ILE A 70 10.79 21.53 10.26
C ILE A 70 11.85 22.50 10.71
N ASP A 71 11.47 23.71 11.12
CA ASP A 71 12.36 24.80 11.51
C ASP A 71 11.64 25.67 12.55
N LYS A 72 12.34 26.59 13.20
CA LYS A 72 11.82 27.43 14.31
C LYS A 72 10.40 27.98 14.10
N ASN A 73 10.05 28.41 12.87
CA ASN A 73 8.73 28.97 12.55
C ASN A 73 8.12 28.34 11.29
N LYS A 74 8.58 27.13 10.90
CA LYS A 74 8.08 26.44 9.70
C LYS A 74 7.59 25.07 10.07
N TYR A 75 6.37 24.78 9.68
CA TYR A 75 5.71 23.49 9.91
C TYR A 75 5.26 22.88 8.59
N GLN A 76 5.27 21.56 8.54
CA GLN A 76 4.71 20.79 7.45
C GLN A 76 3.44 20.12 7.90
N ALA A 77 2.34 20.38 7.19
CA ALA A 77 1.07 19.72 7.44
C ALA A 77 1.01 18.37 6.73
N TYR A 78 0.52 17.37 7.44
CA TYR A 78 0.27 16.01 6.98
C TYR A 78 -1.20 15.67 6.87
N ALA A 79 -2.06 16.38 7.61
CA ALA A 79 -3.50 16.24 7.50
C ALA A 79 -4.18 17.53 7.96
N VAL A 80 -5.37 17.79 7.41
CA VAL A 80 -6.23 18.92 7.80
C VAL A 80 -7.63 18.38 8.07
N ARG A 81 -8.13 18.62 9.28
CA ARG A 81 -9.48 18.26 9.70
C ARG A 81 -10.34 19.51 9.75
N PHE A 82 -11.53 19.38 9.21
CA PHE A 82 -12.60 20.36 9.38
C PHE A 82 -13.62 19.85 10.39
N PRO A 83 -13.60 20.31 11.64
CA PRO A 83 -14.53 19.82 12.66
C PRO A 83 -15.98 20.06 12.27
N LYS A 84 -16.27 21.20 11.65
CA LYS A 84 -17.63 21.58 11.21
C LYS A 84 -18.25 20.62 10.21
N TYR A 85 -17.44 20.01 9.32
CA TYR A 85 -17.92 19.14 8.25
C TYR A 85 -17.56 17.67 8.49
N HIS A 86 -16.95 17.35 9.64
CA HIS A 86 -16.41 16.02 9.93
C HIS A 86 -15.50 15.47 8.81
N ALA A 87 -14.88 16.38 8.05
CA ALA A 87 -14.04 16.03 6.92
C ALA A 87 -12.55 16.04 7.29
N LEU A 88 -11.82 15.04 6.84
CA LEU A 88 -10.39 14.90 7.04
C LEU A 88 -9.71 14.77 5.67
N PHE A 89 -8.76 15.64 5.40
CA PHE A 89 -8.03 15.71 4.14
C PHE A 89 -6.59 15.24 4.34
N PHE A 90 -6.16 14.34 3.47
CA PHE A 90 -4.81 13.80 3.43
C PHE A 90 -4.08 14.20 2.14
N PRO A 91 -2.75 14.10 2.10
CA PRO A 91 -2.01 14.04 0.85
C PRO A 91 -2.44 12.84 0.03
N LYS A 92 -2.42 12.97 -1.29
CA LYS A 92 -2.78 11.87 -2.20
C LYS A 92 -1.90 10.65 -1.93
N GLY A 93 -2.54 9.50 -1.69
CA GLY A 93 -1.88 8.22 -1.42
C GLY A 93 -1.62 7.89 0.05
N VAL A 94 -2.00 8.76 1.00
CA VAL A 94 -1.82 8.54 2.45
C VAL A 94 -3.11 8.02 3.13
N GLY A 95 -4.23 7.97 2.43
CA GLY A 95 -5.54 7.71 3.04
C GLY A 95 -5.86 6.26 3.44
N LEU A 96 -5.02 5.27 3.09
CA LEU A 96 -5.33 3.87 3.40
C LEU A 96 -4.89 3.48 4.81
N SER A 97 -5.81 2.87 5.57
CA SER A 97 -5.47 2.25 6.86
C SER A 97 -4.64 0.99 6.66
N THR A 98 -3.92 0.58 7.72
CA THR A 98 -3.10 -0.64 7.68
C THR A 98 -3.91 -1.87 7.29
N LEU A 99 -5.13 -2.01 7.82
CA LEU A 99 -5.99 -3.15 7.55
C LEU A 99 -6.48 -3.16 6.10
N GLN A 100 -6.84 -2.00 5.55
CA GLN A 100 -7.26 -1.90 4.16
C GLN A 100 -6.14 -2.27 3.20
N LEU A 101 -4.93 -1.73 3.42
CA LEU A 101 -3.78 -2.08 2.59
C LEU A 101 -3.47 -3.57 2.67
N LEU A 102 -3.47 -4.14 3.88
CA LEU A 102 -3.25 -5.57 4.07
C LEU A 102 -4.30 -6.41 3.33
N LYS A 103 -5.58 -6.02 3.42
CA LYS A 103 -6.68 -6.68 2.69
C LYS A 103 -6.45 -6.65 1.18
N TYR A 104 -6.05 -5.52 0.61
CA TYR A 104 -5.75 -5.43 -0.82
C TYR A 104 -4.54 -6.28 -1.22
N CYS A 105 -3.49 -6.30 -0.38
CA CYS A 105 -2.34 -7.18 -0.61
C CYS A 105 -2.74 -8.66 -0.57
N MET A 106 -3.55 -9.07 0.39
CA MET A 106 -4.04 -10.45 0.49
C MET A 106 -4.88 -10.86 -0.72
N ILE A 107 -5.80 -10.00 -1.17
CA ILE A 107 -6.62 -10.28 -2.36
C ILE A 107 -5.75 -10.37 -3.61
N GLY A 108 -4.84 -9.41 -3.82
CA GLY A 108 -3.98 -9.38 -5.00
C GLY A 108 -3.04 -10.57 -5.07
N VAL A 109 -2.33 -10.86 -3.99
CA VAL A 109 -1.40 -12.02 -3.93
C VAL A 109 -2.17 -13.34 -4.01
N GLY A 110 -3.32 -13.43 -3.30
CA GLY A 110 -4.17 -14.61 -3.35
C GLY A 110 -4.67 -14.93 -4.75
N SER A 111 -5.08 -13.91 -5.51
CA SER A 111 -5.49 -14.08 -6.90
C SER A 111 -4.35 -14.61 -7.78
N ILE A 112 -3.13 -14.09 -7.61
CA ILE A 112 -1.97 -14.55 -8.39
C ILE A 112 -1.66 -16.02 -8.07
N ILE A 113 -1.63 -16.39 -6.78
CA ILE A 113 -1.33 -17.76 -6.37
C ILE A 113 -2.41 -18.73 -6.84
N LEU A 114 -3.70 -18.38 -6.70
CA LEU A 114 -4.78 -19.21 -7.21
C LEU A 114 -4.68 -19.44 -8.73
N CYS A 115 -4.29 -18.43 -9.49
CA CYS A 115 -4.07 -18.59 -10.93
C CYS A 115 -2.88 -19.51 -11.23
N THR A 116 -1.77 -19.38 -10.51
CA THR A 116 -0.57 -20.21 -10.72
C THR A 116 -0.80 -21.64 -10.28
N ASP A 117 -1.37 -21.87 -9.11
CA ASP A 117 -1.68 -23.21 -8.60
C ASP A 117 -2.75 -23.89 -9.46
N GLY A 118 -3.77 -23.15 -9.91
CA GLY A 118 -4.77 -23.63 -10.84
C GLY A 118 -4.15 -24.10 -12.17
N PHE A 119 -3.17 -23.35 -12.69
CA PHE A 119 -2.46 -23.74 -13.91
C PHE A 119 -1.60 -24.99 -13.69
N ILE A 120 -0.90 -25.10 -12.56
CA ILE A 120 -0.11 -26.28 -12.19
C ILE A 120 -1.05 -27.50 -12.06
N PHE A 121 -2.16 -27.36 -11.36
CA PHE A 121 -3.16 -28.41 -11.17
C PHE A 121 -3.71 -28.93 -12.49
N ILE A 122 -4.08 -28.04 -13.42
CA ILE A 122 -4.53 -28.41 -14.76
C ILE A 122 -3.43 -29.16 -15.51
N SER A 123 -2.19 -28.71 -15.44
CA SER A 123 -1.06 -29.36 -16.11
C SER A 123 -0.82 -30.77 -15.59
N VAL A 124 -0.95 -30.98 -14.29
CA VAL A 124 -0.83 -32.31 -13.65
C VAL A 124 -1.98 -33.22 -14.08
N LEU A 125 -3.22 -32.70 -14.14
CA LEU A 125 -4.38 -33.46 -14.62
C LEU A 125 -4.19 -34.02 -16.03
N PHE A 126 -3.62 -33.19 -16.92
CA PHE A 126 -3.40 -33.63 -18.32
C PHE A 126 -2.27 -34.65 -18.47
N ASN A 127 -1.26 -34.65 -17.58
CA ASN A 127 -0.12 -35.55 -17.65
C ASN A 127 -0.32 -36.90 -16.94
N HIS A 128 -1.45 -37.11 -16.26
CA HIS A 128 -1.80 -38.36 -15.54
C HIS A 128 -0.77 -38.87 -14.48
N GLU A 129 0.15 -38.00 -14.05
CA GLU A 129 1.15 -38.34 -13.03
C GLU A 129 0.74 -37.66 -11.70
N TRP A 130 -0.02 -38.41 -10.90
CA TRP A 130 -0.40 -37.95 -9.54
C TRP A 130 0.48 -38.66 -8.51
N ASP A 131 1.45 -37.95 -7.96
CA ASP A 131 2.03 -38.32 -6.67
C ASP A 131 1.47 -37.41 -5.57
N SER A 132 0.82 -38.03 -4.57
CA SER A 132 0.22 -37.32 -3.45
C SER A 132 1.25 -36.49 -2.66
N LEU A 133 2.51 -36.91 -2.65
CA LEU A 133 3.59 -36.19 -1.96
C LEU A 133 3.93 -34.88 -2.69
N GLU A 134 3.96 -34.87 -4.02
CA GLU A 134 4.23 -33.67 -4.79
C GLU A 134 3.14 -32.61 -4.62
N VAL A 135 1.87 -33.01 -4.58
CA VAL A 135 0.75 -32.09 -4.34
C VAL A 135 0.87 -31.43 -2.97
N ILE A 136 1.25 -32.18 -1.94
CA ILE A 136 1.44 -31.65 -0.57
C ILE A 136 2.60 -30.66 -0.55
N GLU A 137 3.71 -30.93 -1.22
CA GLU A 137 4.85 -30.01 -1.27
C GLU A 137 4.54 -28.73 -2.02
N ILE A 138 3.85 -28.81 -3.15
CA ILE A 138 3.38 -27.63 -3.90
C ILE A 138 2.49 -26.77 -3.01
N THR A 139 1.52 -27.38 -2.34
CA THR A 139 0.59 -26.63 -1.46
C THR A 139 1.32 -25.93 -0.30
N LYS A 140 2.28 -26.62 0.34
CA LYS A 140 3.09 -26.02 1.41
C LYS A 140 3.91 -24.83 0.90
N THR A 141 4.56 -24.99 -0.24
CA THR A 141 5.38 -23.94 -0.87
C THR A 141 4.53 -22.74 -1.23
N SER A 142 3.34 -22.96 -1.80
CA SER A 142 2.38 -21.91 -2.13
C SER A 142 1.91 -21.16 -0.89
N CYS A 143 1.61 -21.85 0.22
CA CYS A 143 1.23 -21.20 1.48
C CYS A 143 2.36 -20.32 2.06
N ILE A 144 3.59 -20.81 2.07
CA ILE A 144 4.75 -20.04 2.54
C ILE A 144 4.98 -18.83 1.61
N GLY A 145 4.92 -19.05 0.30
CA GLY A 145 5.02 -18.01 -0.71
C GLY A 145 3.94 -16.93 -0.52
N PHE A 146 2.69 -17.34 -0.28
CA PHE A 146 1.60 -16.40 -0.04
C PHE A 146 1.92 -15.44 1.11
N VAL A 147 2.29 -15.97 2.27
CA VAL A 147 2.62 -15.15 3.44
C VAL A 147 3.79 -14.21 3.15
N ALA A 148 4.88 -14.71 2.58
CA ALA A 148 6.05 -13.92 2.23
C ALA A 148 5.72 -12.80 1.24
N PHE A 149 4.95 -13.09 0.19
CA PHE A 149 4.54 -12.11 -0.81
C PHE A 149 3.58 -11.07 -0.25
N VAL A 150 2.61 -11.46 0.60
CA VAL A 150 1.71 -10.49 1.26
C VAL A 150 2.51 -9.47 2.06
N PHE A 151 3.47 -9.92 2.88
CA PHE A 151 4.33 -9.00 3.63
C PHE A 151 5.19 -8.14 2.72
N PHE A 152 5.80 -8.72 1.71
CA PHE A 152 6.61 -7.99 0.73
C PHE A 152 5.79 -6.88 0.05
N PHE A 153 4.62 -7.22 -0.50
CA PHE A 153 3.74 -6.26 -1.15
C PHE A 153 3.24 -5.20 -0.19
N PHE A 154 2.90 -5.57 1.04
CA PHE A 154 2.52 -4.61 2.07
C PHE A 154 3.60 -3.54 2.27
N PHE A 155 4.85 -3.93 2.42
CA PHE A 155 5.95 -2.97 2.60
C PHE A 155 6.23 -2.15 1.34
N VAL A 156 6.15 -2.75 0.16
CA VAL A 156 6.40 -2.07 -1.12
C VAL A 156 5.30 -1.06 -1.46
N PHE A 157 4.02 -1.45 -1.30
CA PHE A 157 2.89 -0.60 -1.69
C PHE A 157 2.53 0.48 -0.69
N GLY A 158 3.22 0.63 0.38
CA GLY A 158 3.05 1.79 1.22
C GLY A 158 2.79 1.51 2.70
N GLY A 159 3.24 0.38 3.22
CA GLY A 159 3.16 0.10 4.65
C GLY A 159 3.70 1.26 5.50
N ARG A 160 4.73 1.96 5.01
CA ARG A 160 5.23 3.19 5.66
C ARG A 160 4.20 4.32 5.68
N LEU A 161 3.41 4.46 4.61
CA LEU A 161 2.37 5.51 4.52
C LEU A 161 1.20 5.19 5.44
N THR A 162 0.86 3.92 5.62
CA THR A 162 -0.19 3.52 6.57
C THR A 162 0.21 3.79 8.02
N PHE A 163 1.49 3.67 8.37
CA PHE A 163 1.99 4.06 9.69
C PHE A 163 1.83 5.56 9.93
N ILE A 164 2.11 6.39 8.91
CA ILE A 164 1.88 7.83 8.98
C ILE A 164 0.38 8.11 9.15
N CYS A 165 -0.47 7.45 8.37
CA CYS A 165 -1.91 7.57 8.46
C CYS A 165 -2.44 7.19 9.85
N ASN A 166 -2.01 6.05 10.38
CA ASN A 166 -2.36 5.62 11.73
C ASN A 166 -1.92 6.62 12.81
N HIS A 167 -0.72 7.19 12.66
CA HIS A 167 -0.22 8.19 13.59
C HIS A 167 -1.06 9.48 13.53
N ILE A 168 -1.48 9.90 12.35
CA ILE A 168 -2.38 11.05 12.16
C ILE A 168 -3.72 10.80 12.86
N TYR A 169 -4.34 9.63 12.64
CA TYR A 169 -5.60 9.26 13.30
C TYR A 169 -5.46 9.21 14.82
N ALA A 170 -4.35 8.64 15.32
CA ALA A 170 -4.06 8.62 16.75
C ALA A 170 -3.91 10.03 17.33
N THR A 171 -3.23 10.94 16.63
CA THR A 171 -3.03 12.33 17.04
C THR A 171 -4.36 13.10 17.09
N LEU A 172 -5.30 12.77 16.20
CA LEU A 172 -6.64 13.35 16.16
C LEU A 172 -7.62 12.69 17.16
N GLY A 173 -7.15 11.74 17.98
CA GLY A 173 -7.95 11.09 19.03
C GLY A 173 -8.89 9.99 18.54
N TYR A 174 -8.70 9.47 17.32
CA TYR A 174 -9.49 8.34 16.83
C TYR A 174 -9.10 7.04 17.54
N PRO A 175 -10.06 6.28 18.10
CA PRO A 175 -9.79 4.97 18.66
C PRO A 175 -9.46 3.97 17.53
N LYS A 176 -8.48 3.07 17.77
CA LYS A 176 -8.06 2.02 16.82
C LYS A 176 -7.74 2.60 15.42
N PRO A 177 -6.73 3.47 15.31
CA PRO A 177 -6.44 4.20 14.07
C PRO A 177 -6.17 3.29 12.85
N TRP A 178 -5.72 2.04 13.10
CA TRP A 178 -5.47 1.04 12.05
C TRP A 178 -6.72 0.44 11.39
N LEU A 179 -7.92 0.69 11.96
CA LEU A 179 -9.20 0.19 11.46
C LEU A 179 -10.02 1.25 10.72
N HIS A 180 -9.64 2.54 10.84
CA HIS A 180 -10.41 3.61 10.22
C HIS A 180 -10.35 3.54 8.69
N ASN A 181 -11.53 3.70 8.10
CA ASN A 181 -11.72 3.89 6.67
C ASN A 181 -11.70 5.40 6.40
N SER A 182 -10.81 5.83 5.53
CA SER A 182 -10.77 7.18 4.98
C SER A 182 -11.84 7.36 3.92
#